data_9a8d52a6069aeed11e60fde6b5f17737
#
_entry.id   9a8d52a6069aeed11e60fde6b5f17737
#
_cell.length_a   1.000
_cell.length_b   1.000
_cell.length_c   1.000
_cell.angle_alpha   90.00
_cell.angle_beta   90.00
_cell.angle_gamma   90.00
#
_symmetry.space_group_name_H-M   'P 1'
#
loop_
_entity.id
_entity.type
_entity.pdbx_description
1 polymer ?
#
loop_
_entity_poly.entity_id
_entity_poly.type
_entity_poly.pdbx_seq_one_letter_code
_entity_poly.pdbx_strand_id
1 'polypeptide(L)'
;MYSSEWQVDDPAANGIATARSLSRLYAACIGEVDGVRLLKPETLERAMATQAKGEDLVLGYETRYGTGFQLTFPSRPFAGEGSVGHYGMGGSVAFAHPERGLSFGYVMNQMLSPSGPDPRSTALIQAVLRCTG
;
A
#
# COMPACT_ATOMS: atom_id res chain seq x y z
N MET A 1 -19.81 -12.32 -10.99
CA MET A 1 -19.20 -13.20 -12.01
C MET A 1 -18.29 -12.31 -12.84
N TYR A 2 -16.97 -12.50 -12.74
CA TYR A 2 -16.02 -11.73 -13.57
C TYR A 2 -16.11 -12.28 -15.00
N SER A 3 -16.34 -11.42 -15.99
CA SER A 3 -16.31 -11.81 -17.39
C SER A 3 -14.88 -12.19 -17.79
N SER A 4 -14.71 -13.07 -18.78
CA SER A 4 -13.40 -13.47 -19.30
C SER A 4 -12.55 -12.30 -19.84
N GLU A 5 -13.16 -11.16 -20.09
CA GLU A 5 -12.50 -9.92 -20.53
C GLU A 5 -11.61 -9.29 -19.46
N TRP A 6 -11.80 -9.64 -18.17
CA TRP A 6 -10.98 -9.15 -17.04
C TRP A 6 -9.79 -10.05 -16.71
N GLN A 7 -9.56 -11.10 -17.49
CA GLN A 7 -8.44 -12.03 -17.30
C GLN A 7 -7.21 -11.67 -18.16
N VAL A 8 -7.07 -10.43 -18.57
CA VAL A 8 -5.88 -9.95 -19.25
C VAL A 8 -4.83 -9.62 -18.19
N ASP A 9 -3.61 -10.12 -18.38
CA ASP A 9 -2.46 -9.82 -17.51
C ASP A 9 -2.11 -8.32 -17.64
N ASP A 10 -2.67 -7.51 -16.76
CA ASP A 10 -2.29 -6.12 -16.57
C ASP A 10 -1.53 -5.99 -15.23
N PRO A 11 -0.20 -5.98 -15.26
CA PRO A 11 0.59 -5.93 -14.03
C PRO A 11 0.41 -4.63 -13.23
N ALA A 12 -0.16 -3.58 -13.84
CA ALA A 12 -0.42 -2.32 -13.17
C ALA A 12 -1.74 -2.28 -12.40
N ALA A 13 -2.74 -3.09 -12.76
CA ALA A 13 -4.09 -2.88 -12.25
C ALA A 13 -4.90 -4.16 -11.95
N ASN A 14 -4.50 -5.33 -12.39
CA ASN A 14 -5.36 -6.52 -12.39
C ASN A 14 -5.14 -7.48 -11.21
N GLY A 15 -4.57 -7.04 -10.12
CA GLY A 15 -4.38 -7.86 -8.92
C GLY A 15 -5.70 -8.16 -8.22
N ILE A 16 -6.05 -9.44 -8.07
CA ILE A 16 -7.22 -9.90 -7.31
C ILE A 16 -6.75 -10.42 -5.97
N ALA A 17 -7.17 -9.79 -4.89
CA ALA A 17 -6.76 -10.16 -3.55
C ALA A 17 -7.84 -9.85 -2.51
N THR A 18 -7.73 -10.47 -1.33
CA THR A 18 -8.49 -10.09 -0.15
C THR A 18 -7.68 -9.12 0.71
N ALA A 19 -8.35 -8.35 1.57
CA ALA A 19 -7.66 -7.50 2.56
C ALA A 19 -6.69 -8.32 3.44
N ARG A 20 -7.09 -9.52 3.84
CA ARG A 20 -6.27 -10.45 4.63
C ARG A 20 -5.00 -10.86 3.87
N SER A 21 -5.12 -11.26 2.60
CA SER A 21 -3.95 -11.68 1.81
C SER A 21 -2.99 -10.52 1.55
N LEU A 22 -3.51 -9.33 1.29
CA LEU A 22 -2.70 -8.12 1.13
C LEU A 22 -1.95 -7.76 2.41
N SER A 23 -2.63 -7.72 3.57
CA SER A 23 -1.95 -7.41 4.83
C SER A 23 -0.87 -8.46 5.16
N ARG A 24 -1.12 -9.75 4.91
CA ARG A 24 -0.12 -10.82 5.11
C ARG A 24 1.06 -10.69 4.15
N LEU A 25 0.83 -10.33 2.88
CA LEU A 25 1.89 -10.08 1.90
C LEU A 25 2.82 -8.95 2.40
N TYR A 26 2.24 -7.82 2.81
CA TYR A 26 3.02 -6.70 3.34
C TYR A 26 3.71 -7.03 4.67
N ALA A 27 3.06 -7.80 5.55
CA ALA A 27 3.69 -8.31 6.77
C ALA A 27 4.92 -9.19 6.46
N ALA A 28 4.81 -10.08 5.46
CA ALA A 28 5.92 -10.92 5.03
C ALA A 28 7.05 -10.13 4.32
N CYS A 29 6.78 -8.92 3.82
CA CYS A 29 7.82 -8.02 3.33
C CYS A 29 8.67 -7.43 4.47
N ILE A 30 8.08 -7.16 5.64
CA ILE A 30 8.78 -6.50 6.76
C ILE A 30 9.23 -7.47 7.85
N GLY A 31 8.68 -8.66 7.93
CA GLY A 31 8.96 -9.66 8.95
C GLY A 31 8.76 -11.07 8.43
N GLU A 32 8.65 -12.02 9.36
CA GLU A 32 8.29 -13.40 9.06
C GLU A 32 6.83 -13.65 9.45
N VAL A 33 6.08 -14.27 8.57
CA VAL A 33 4.68 -14.64 8.76
C VAL A 33 4.50 -16.09 8.34
N ASP A 34 4.15 -16.96 9.28
CA ASP A 34 3.98 -18.41 9.07
C ASP A 34 5.19 -19.05 8.35
N GLY A 35 6.41 -18.70 8.79
CA GLY A 35 7.64 -19.22 8.22
C GLY A 35 8.04 -18.59 6.88
N VAL A 36 7.31 -17.59 6.39
CA VAL A 36 7.59 -16.90 5.12
C VAL A 36 8.08 -15.49 5.36
N ARG A 37 9.24 -15.16 4.82
CA ARG A 37 9.77 -13.81 4.69
C ARG A 37 10.08 -13.53 3.23
N LEU A 38 9.50 -12.47 2.66
CA LEU A 38 9.66 -12.14 1.23
C LEU A 38 10.90 -11.30 0.95
N LEU A 39 11.20 -10.35 1.83
CA LEU A 39 12.35 -9.44 1.65
C LEU A 39 13.32 -9.58 2.82
N LYS A 40 14.60 -9.67 2.50
CA LYS A 40 15.65 -9.53 3.50
C LYS A 40 15.67 -8.09 4.04
N PRO A 41 16.13 -7.85 5.30
CA PRO A 41 16.17 -6.50 5.87
C PRO A 41 16.88 -5.48 4.97
N GLU A 42 18.04 -5.83 4.45
CA GLU A 42 18.84 -4.97 3.58
C GLU A 42 18.17 -4.69 2.22
N THR A 43 17.34 -5.62 1.73
CA THR A 43 16.54 -5.42 0.51
C THR A 43 15.39 -4.46 0.78
N LEU A 44 14.73 -4.60 1.93
CA LEU A 44 13.66 -3.69 2.35
C LEU A 44 14.20 -2.27 2.55
N GLU A 45 15.33 -2.11 3.24
CA GLU A 45 15.98 -0.81 3.44
C GLU A 45 16.27 -0.11 2.11
N ARG A 46 16.84 -0.84 1.15
CA ARG A 46 17.10 -0.32 -0.21
C ARG A 46 15.81 0.03 -0.94
N ALA A 47 14.77 -0.78 -0.79
CA ALA A 47 13.47 -0.54 -1.41
C ALA A 47 12.76 0.70 -0.83
N MET A 48 13.00 1.00 0.45
CA MET A 48 12.46 2.17 1.15
C MET A 48 13.22 3.47 0.85
N ALA A 49 14.44 3.38 0.31
CA ALA A 49 15.19 4.56 -0.09
C ALA A 49 14.45 5.31 -1.21
N THR A 50 14.26 6.62 -1.04
CA THR A 50 13.58 7.45 -2.04
C THR A 50 14.34 7.44 -3.35
N GLN A 51 13.71 6.97 -4.41
CA GLN A 51 14.25 6.94 -5.77
C GLN A 51 13.69 8.10 -6.63
N ALA A 52 12.41 8.44 -6.42
CA ALA A 52 11.76 9.54 -7.11
C ALA A 52 10.87 10.31 -6.13
N LYS A 53 10.93 11.63 -6.21
CA LYS A 53 10.08 12.54 -5.42
C LYS A 53 9.87 13.83 -6.21
N GLY A 54 8.61 14.27 -6.26
CA GLY A 54 8.25 15.54 -6.90
C GLY A 54 6.88 15.47 -7.53
N GLU A 55 6.53 16.49 -8.30
CA GLU A 55 5.30 16.53 -9.07
C GLU A 55 5.34 15.46 -10.18
N ASP A 56 4.35 14.57 -10.13
CA ASP A 56 4.15 13.56 -11.15
C ASP A 56 3.44 14.18 -12.36
N LEU A 57 4.08 14.17 -13.52
CA LEU A 57 3.56 14.82 -14.73
C LEU A 57 2.30 14.14 -15.29
N VAL A 58 2.01 12.90 -14.90
CA VAL A 58 0.81 12.17 -15.31
C VAL A 58 -0.32 12.36 -14.31
N LEU A 59 0.00 12.27 -13.01
CA LEU A 59 -0.98 12.35 -11.95
C LEU A 59 -1.31 13.79 -11.53
N GLY A 60 -0.41 14.76 -11.81
CA GLY A 60 -0.61 16.16 -11.50
C GLY A 60 -0.55 16.52 -10.01
N TYR A 61 0.12 15.68 -9.20
CA TYR A 61 0.35 15.96 -7.78
C TYR A 61 1.68 15.36 -7.31
N GLU A 62 2.18 15.82 -6.17
CA GLU A 62 3.43 15.31 -5.61
C GLU A 62 3.30 13.81 -5.30
N THR A 63 4.32 13.05 -5.69
CA THR A 63 4.48 11.63 -5.38
C THR A 63 5.85 11.37 -4.77
N ARG A 64 5.98 10.21 -4.12
CA ARG A 64 7.26 9.73 -3.58
C ARG A 64 7.31 8.21 -3.71
N TYR A 65 8.32 7.72 -4.39
CA TYR A 65 8.51 6.29 -4.64
C TYR A 65 9.91 5.83 -4.23
N GLY A 66 9.96 4.64 -3.66
CA GLY A 66 11.15 3.82 -3.55
C GLY A 66 11.22 2.80 -4.68
N THR A 67 11.95 1.72 -4.49
CA THR A 67 11.99 0.62 -5.46
C THR A 67 10.82 -0.33 -5.24
N GLY A 68 9.82 -0.29 -6.13
CA GLY A 68 8.64 -1.15 -6.08
C GLY A 68 7.56 -0.75 -5.06
N PHE A 69 7.77 0.33 -4.31
CA PHE A 69 6.80 0.81 -3.31
C PHE A 69 6.53 2.31 -3.47
N GLN A 70 5.30 2.69 -3.22
CA GLN A 70 4.95 4.06 -2.89
C GLN A 70 5.34 4.32 -1.42
N LEU A 71 6.01 5.43 -1.18
CA LEU A 71 6.41 5.87 0.15
C LEU A 71 5.42 6.90 0.69
N THR A 72 5.49 7.19 1.98
CA THR A 72 4.68 8.23 2.59
C THR A 72 4.97 9.61 1.99
N PHE A 73 3.92 10.36 1.69
CA PHE A 73 3.96 11.78 1.32
C PHE A 73 2.64 12.45 1.75
N PRO A 74 2.56 13.81 1.77
CA PRO A 74 1.47 14.50 2.47
C PRO A 74 0.05 14.07 2.09
N SER A 75 -0.23 13.82 0.80
CA SER A 75 -1.54 13.36 0.34
C SER A 75 -1.76 11.85 0.44
N ARG A 76 -0.75 11.08 0.83
CA ARG A 76 -0.81 9.61 0.99
C ARG A 76 -0.02 9.17 2.22
N PRO A 77 -0.52 9.46 3.44
CA PRO A 77 0.27 9.33 4.67
C PRO A 77 0.43 7.89 5.18
N PHE A 78 -0.34 6.91 4.72
CA PHE A 78 -0.38 5.56 5.31
C PHE A 78 -0.45 5.59 6.86
N ALA A 79 0.55 4.99 7.51
CA ALA A 79 0.75 5.05 8.97
C ALA A 79 1.81 6.09 9.40
N GLY A 80 2.16 7.01 8.54
CA GLY A 80 3.21 8.00 8.75
C GLY A 80 4.53 7.67 8.06
N GLU A 81 5.55 8.49 8.31
CA GLU A 81 6.90 8.31 7.74
C GLU A 81 7.46 6.93 8.11
N GLY A 82 8.16 6.31 7.19
CA GLY A 82 8.62 4.92 7.29
C GLY A 82 7.62 3.88 6.79
N SER A 83 6.42 4.27 6.35
CA SER A 83 5.50 3.35 5.69
C SER A 83 5.87 3.11 4.24
N VAL A 84 5.62 1.89 3.78
CA VAL A 84 5.74 1.45 2.38
C VAL A 84 4.48 0.74 1.94
N GLY A 85 3.97 1.05 0.76
CA GLY A 85 2.72 0.45 0.32
C GLY A 85 2.28 0.94 -1.05
N HIS A 86 0.98 0.87 -1.31
CA HIS A 86 0.37 1.47 -2.49
C HIS A 86 -1.12 1.76 -2.26
N TYR A 87 -1.58 2.88 -2.77
CA TYR A 87 -3.01 3.19 -2.91
C TYR A 87 -3.48 2.76 -4.30
N GLY A 88 -4.55 1.97 -4.34
CA GLY A 88 -5.16 1.53 -5.59
C GLY A 88 -6.30 2.45 -6.05
N MET A 89 -6.57 2.41 -7.35
CA MET A 89 -7.71 3.09 -7.95
C MET A 89 -9.02 2.58 -7.30
N GLY A 90 -9.92 3.50 -7.00
CA GLY A 90 -11.23 3.18 -6.41
C GLY A 90 -11.22 3.06 -4.89
N GLY A 91 -10.06 3.15 -4.22
CA GLY A 91 -9.98 3.28 -2.77
C GLY A 91 -9.31 2.12 -2.02
N SER A 92 -8.85 1.08 -2.71
CA SER A 92 -8.03 0.04 -2.05
C SER A 92 -6.70 0.62 -1.56
N VAL A 93 -6.18 0.05 -0.49
CA VAL A 93 -4.85 0.40 0.03
C VAL A 93 -4.24 -0.78 0.75
N ALA A 94 -2.96 -0.98 0.55
CA ALA A 94 -2.19 -1.90 1.38
C ALA A 94 -0.81 -1.31 1.66
N PHE A 95 -0.32 -1.50 2.90
CA PHE A 95 0.97 -0.98 3.33
C PHE A 95 1.53 -1.76 4.52
N ALA A 96 2.79 -1.53 4.80
CA ALA A 96 3.43 -1.89 6.06
C ALA A 96 4.22 -0.70 6.62
N HIS A 97 4.45 -0.74 7.93
CA HIS A 97 5.36 0.15 8.66
C HIS A 97 6.32 -0.72 9.47
N PRO A 98 7.57 -0.91 9.02
CA PRO A 98 8.52 -1.84 9.65
C PRO A 98 8.78 -1.57 11.13
N GLU A 99 9.07 -0.33 11.50
CA GLU A 99 9.39 0.05 12.89
C GLU A 99 8.22 -0.18 13.86
N ARG A 100 6.96 -0.10 13.37
CA ARG A 100 5.77 -0.38 14.16
C ARG A 100 5.37 -1.86 14.14
N GLY A 101 6.02 -2.68 13.32
CA GLY A 101 5.59 -4.06 13.07
C GLY A 101 4.17 -4.17 12.53
N LEU A 102 3.69 -3.14 11.84
CA LEU A 102 2.31 -3.00 11.39
C LEU A 102 2.20 -3.27 9.89
N SER A 103 1.20 -4.07 9.52
CA SER A 103 0.74 -4.18 8.14
C SER A 103 -0.77 -4.00 8.06
N PHE A 104 -1.22 -3.45 6.96
CA PHE A 104 -2.64 -3.12 6.75
C PHE A 104 -3.06 -3.43 5.31
N GLY A 105 -4.28 -3.92 5.16
CA GLY A 105 -4.90 -4.13 3.85
C GLY A 105 -6.38 -3.76 3.90
N TYR A 106 -6.83 -3.00 2.93
CA TYR A 106 -8.22 -2.64 2.72
C TYR A 106 -8.59 -2.82 1.26
N VAL A 107 -9.68 -3.50 1.02
CA VAL A 107 -10.32 -3.64 -0.30
C VAL A 107 -11.77 -3.26 -0.18
N MET A 108 -12.30 -2.60 -1.21
CA MET A 108 -13.67 -2.12 -1.24
C MET A 108 -14.52 -2.99 -2.20
N ASN A 109 -15.82 -3.00 -1.98
CA ASN A 109 -16.81 -3.58 -2.89
C ASN A 109 -17.46 -2.52 -3.81
N GLN A 110 -17.20 -1.24 -3.55
CA GLN A 110 -17.68 -0.13 -4.37
C GLN A 110 -16.54 0.87 -4.56
N MET A 111 -16.14 1.07 -5.80
CA MET A 111 -15.12 2.07 -6.14
C MET A 111 -15.66 3.48 -5.92
N LEU A 112 -14.82 4.31 -5.31
CA LEU A 112 -14.99 5.77 -5.26
C LEU A 112 -13.82 6.40 -6.02
N SER A 113 -14.02 7.61 -6.51
CA SER A 113 -12.97 8.40 -7.16
C SER A 113 -12.78 9.72 -6.41
N PRO A 114 -12.32 9.69 -5.15
CA PRO A 114 -12.04 10.90 -4.40
C PRO A 114 -10.79 11.58 -4.95
N SER A 115 -10.70 12.89 -4.76
CA SER A 115 -9.50 13.68 -5.09
C SER A 115 -8.31 13.40 -4.16
N GLY A 116 -8.46 12.50 -3.18
CA GLY A 116 -7.47 12.12 -2.18
C GLY A 116 -7.64 10.67 -1.73
N PRO A 117 -7.06 10.31 -0.56
CA PRO A 117 -7.28 9.00 0.04
C PRO A 117 -8.76 8.74 0.30
N ASP A 118 -9.18 7.50 0.14
CA ASP A 118 -10.55 7.10 0.43
C ASP A 118 -10.87 7.32 1.92
N PRO A 119 -11.93 8.08 2.27
CA PRO A 119 -12.26 8.36 3.67
C PRO A 119 -12.55 7.11 4.49
N ARG A 120 -13.02 6.03 3.85
CA ARG A 120 -13.30 4.75 4.52
C ARG A 120 -12.00 4.10 4.99
N SER A 121 -11.01 3.98 4.12
CA SER A 121 -9.71 3.42 4.48
C SER A 121 -8.96 4.33 5.45
N THR A 122 -9.06 5.65 5.28
CA THR A 122 -8.45 6.63 6.18
C THR A 122 -8.98 6.49 7.61
N ALA A 123 -10.30 6.36 7.79
CA ALA A 123 -10.90 6.19 9.12
C ALA A 123 -10.42 4.90 9.80
N LEU A 124 -10.30 3.81 9.05
CA LEU A 124 -9.79 2.53 9.55
C LEU A 124 -8.30 2.60 9.92
N ILE A 125 -7.47 3.22 9.08
CA ILE A 125 -6.05 3.43 9.37
C ILE A 125 -5.88 4.23 10.66
N GLN A 126 -6.63 5.32 10.83
CA GLN A 126 -6.60 6.14 12.04
C GLN A 126 -7.04 5.35 13.28
N ALA A 127 -8.03 4.47 13.14
CA ALA A 127 -8.45 3.59 14.24
C ALA A 127 -7.34 2.61 14.65
N VAL A 128 -6.70 1.97 13.68
CA VAL A 128 -5.55 1.07 13.94
C VAL A 128 -4.42 1.81 14.65
N LEU A 129 -4.05 3.00 14.17
CA LEU A 129 -2.98 3.80 14.77
C LEU A 129 -3.26 4.18 16.23
N ARG A 130 -4.52 4.44 16.59
CA ARG A 130 -4.89 4.67 18.00
C ARG A 130 -4.77 3.42 18.88
N CYS A 131 -4.84 2.23 18.30
CA CYS A 131 -4.74 0.96 19.05
C CYS A 131 -3.30 0.44 19.16
N THR A 132 -2.40 0.93 18.31
CA THR A 132 -1.01 0.43 18.20
C THR A 132 0.04 1.48 18.60
N GLY A 133 -0.39 2.66 18.99
CA GLY A 133 0.49 3.80 19.37
C GLY A 133 0.90 3.82 20.81
#